data_e5725b3826b477662e0b0dda3f543490
#
_entry.id   e5725b3826b477662e0b0dda3f543490
#
_cell.length_a   1.000
_cell.length_b   1.000
_cell.length_c   1.000
_cell.angle_alpha   90.00
_cell.angle_beta   90.00
_cell.angle_gamma   90.00
#
_symmetry.space_group_name_H-M   'P 1'
#
loop_
_entity.id
_entity.type
_entity.pdbx_description
1 polymer ?
#
loop_
_entity_poly.entity_id
_entity_poly.type
_entity_poly.pdbx_seq_one_letter_code
_entity_poly.pdbx_strand_id
1 'polypeptide(L)'
;MRFRINALNIANFGTGIVLTLGVPTIYAKQIDALVGDFRPNTEWELKLHRQKRSLSANAYFWKLADDLASVLKITKEEVYKRAIYHVGKFQVLEAKTEEIAQSFCNRWCMNGLGWYAYCDKEKPTTIYMYYGSSVYNSKEMSRLIDFVADECRRQGIETRPQWEVDAMLTEWDKMG
;
A
#
# COMPACT_ATOMS: atom_id res chain seq x y z
N MET A 1 20.59 10.38 14.71
CA MET A 1 19.89 11.68 14.95
C MET A 1 19.07 12.06 13.73
N ARG A 2 17.90 12.72 13.89
CA ARG A 2 17.01 13.12 12.77
C ARG A 2 16.47 14.52 13.00
N PHE A 3 16.53 15.36 11.98
CA PHE A 3 15.94 16.70 11.99
C PHE A 3 15.52 17.10 10.56
N ARG A 4 14.63 18.07 10.44
CA ARG A 4 14.27 18.64 9.14
C ARG A 4 15.25 19.73 8.75
N ILE A 5 15.61 19.79 7.47
CA ILE A 5 16.38 20.87 6.87
C ILE A 5 15.39 21.69 6.05
N ASN A 6 15.27 22.97 6.34
CA ASN A 6 14.42 23.91 5.62
C ASN A 6 15.19 24.85 4.67
N ALA A 7 16.52 24.91 4.80
CA ALA A 7 17.40 25.62 3.88
C ALA A 7 18.76 24.92 3.76
N LEU A 8 19.33 24.94 2.56
CA LEU A 8 20.65 24.39 2.25
C LEU A 8 21.40 25.41 1.40
N ASN A 9 22.52 25.86 1.88
CA ASN A 9 23.45 26.75 1.15
C ASN A 9 24.82 26.11 1.04
N ILE A 10 25.46 26.29 -0.09
CA ILE A 10 26.81 25.81 -0.36
C ILE A 10 27.66 27.00 -0.75
N ALA A 11 28.76 27.22 -0.05
CA ALA A 11 29.76 28.22 -0.38
C ALA A 11 31.11 27.55 -0.61
N ASN A 12 31.78 27.94 -1.69
CA ASN A 12 33.11 27.44 -2.05
C ASN A 12 34.14 28.54 -1.75
N PHE A 13 35.14 28.23 -0.94
CA PHE A 13 36.18 29.14 -0.52
C PHE A 13 37.57 28.79 -1.09
N GLY A 14 37.64 28.06 -2.19
CA GLY A 14 38.89 27.68 -2.85
C GLY A 14 39.62 26.50 -2.17
N THR A 15 39.77 26.53 -0.87
CA THR A 15 40.42 25.48 -0.06
C THR A 15 39.39 24.52 0.62
N GLY A 16 38.12 24.84 0.51
CA GLY A 16 37.07 24.03 1.14
C GLY A 16 35.68 24.48 0.75
N ILE A 17 34.73 23.59 1.02
CA ILE A 17 33.29 23.81 0.82
C ILE A 17 32.65 23.96 2.19
N VAL A 18 31.91 25.04 2.40
CA VAL A 18 31.08 25.24 3.59
C VAL A 18 29.64 24.91 3.24
N LEU A 19 29.07 23.96 3.99
CA LEU A 19 27.70 23.57 3.90
C LEU A 19 26.91 24.16 5.08
N THR A 20 25.95 25.05 4.79
CA THR A 20 25.08 25.64 5.81
C THR A 20 23.71 25.05 5.74
N LEU A 21 23.23 24.50 6.86
CA LEU A 21 21.93 23.89 7.00
C LEU A 21 21.02 24.79 7.85
N GLY A 22 19.89 25.25 7.28
CA GLY A 22 18.79 25.82 8.05
C GLY A 22 17.94 24.72 8.69
N VAL A 23 17.87 24.76 10.02
CA VAL A 23 17.13 23.77 10.80
C VAL A 23 16.14 24.49 11.72
N PRO A 24 14.86 24.09 11.78
CA PRO A 24 13.89 24.67 12.70
C PRO A 24 14.34 24.60 14.17
N THR A 25 14.06 25.64 14.93
CA THR A 25 14.49 25.79 16.34
C THR A 25 14.01 24.67 17.27
N ILE A 26 12.95 23.97 16.90
CA ILE A 26 12.46 22.81 17.67
C ILE A 26 13.51 21.68 17.77
N TYR A 27 14.51 21.70 16.88
CA TYR A 27 15.61 20.72 16.88
C TYR A 27 16.90 21.24 17.54
N ALA A 28 16.88 22.43 18.21
CA ALA A 28 18.05 23.05 18.79
C ALA A 28 18.87 22.08 19.66
N LYS A 29 18.21 21.37 20.60
CA LYS A 29 18.89 20.40 21.47
C LYS A 29 19.60 19.28 20.70
N GLN A 30 19.01 18.81 19.59
CA GLN A 30 19.64 17.77 18.76
C GLN A 30 20.84 18.33 18.00
N ILE A 31 20.77 19.59 17.55
CA ILE A 31 21.89 20.26 16.87
C ILE A 31 23.02 20.51 17.86
N ASP A 32 22.74 21.00 19.08
CA ASP A 32 23.73 21.19 20.12
C ASP A 32 24.49 19.89 20.46
N ALA A 33 23.76 18.79 20.56
CA ALA A 33 24.34 17.46 20.76
C ALA A 33 25.22 17.04 19.56
N LEU A 34 24.79 17.30 18.34
CA LEU A 34 25.58 17.01 17.13
C LEU A 34 26.89 17.80 17.10
N VAL A 35 26.82 19.08 17.46
CA VAL A 35 28.01 19.97 17.52
C VAL A 35 28.96 19.49 18.62
N GLY A 36 28.44 19.07 19.77
CA GLY A 36 29.22 18.49 20.88
C GLY A 36 29.92 17.16 20.51
N ASP A 37 29.31 16.36 19.67
CA ASP A 37 29.87 15.08 19.20
C ASP A 37 30.81 15.26 18.00
N PHE A 38 30.87 16.44 17.40
CA PHE A 38 31.70 16.69 16.23
C PHE A 38 33.18 16.43 16.52
N ARG A 39 33.82 15.68 15.63
CA ARG A 39 35.28 15.43 15.66
C ARG A 39 35.87 15.83 14.31
N PRO A 40 36.91 16.68 14.27
CA PRO A 40 37.62 16.99 13.04
C PRO A 40 38.20 15.74 12.39
N ASN A 41 38.26 15.71 11.06
CA ASN A 41 38.78 14.60 10.27
C ASN A 41 38.02 13.28 10.44
N THR A 42 36.77 13.33 10.90
CA THR A 42 35.88 12.17 10.98
C THR A 42 34.93 12.24 9.80
N GLU A 43 34.67 11.07 9.19
CA GLU A 43 33.69 10.97 8.10
C GLU A 43 32.28 11.08 8.66
N TRP A 44 31.48 11.99 8.11
CA TRP A 44 30.09 12.20 8.47
C TRP A 44 29.22 11.94 7.27
N GLU A 45 28.16 11.17 7.44
CA GLU A 45 27.20 10.87 6.40
C GLU A 45 25.88 11.61 6.63
N LEU A 46 25.50 12.47 5.66
CA LEU A 46 24.20 13.12 5.60
C LEU A 46 23.31 12.35 4.62
N LYS A 47 22.33 11.62 5.14
CA LYS A 47 21.37 10.89 4.32
C LYS A 47 19.98 11.51 4.39
N LEU A 48 19.33 11.62 3.23
CA LEU A 48 17.91 11.91 3.19
C LEU A 48 17.18 10.80 3.98
N HIS A 49 16.60 11.18 5.13
CA HIS A 49 15.72 10.27 5.83
C HIS A 49 14.43 10.11 5.03
N ARG A 50 14.36 9.09 4.20
CA ARG A 50 13.07 8.63 3.71
C ARG A 50 12.32 8.09 4.92
N GLN A 51 11.24 8.78 5.33
CA GLN A 51 10.27 8.15 6.23
C GLN A 51 10.09 6.73 5.71
N LYS A 52 10.23 5.72 6.58
CA LYS A 52 9.79 4.37 6.21
C LYS A 52 8.42 4.58 5.60
N ARG A 53 8.24 4.23 4.33
CA ARG A 53 6.98 4.38 3.62
C ARG A 53 5.91 3.93 4.59
N SER A 54 4.97 4.81 4.94
CA SER A 54 3.73 4.40 5.57
C SER A 54 3.34 3.15 4.83
N LEU A 55 3.05 2.07 5.53
CA LEU A 55 2.68 0.82 4.89
C LEU A 55 1.74 1.21 3.75
N SER A 56 2.11 0.98 2.49
CA SER A 56 1.24 1.34 1.39
C SER A 56 -0.12 0.66 1.65
N ALA A 57 -1.21 1.24 1.21
CA ALA A 57 -2.54 0.66 1.39
C ALA A 57 -2.57 -0.82 1.00
N ASN A 58 -1.84 -1.19 -0.06
CA ASN A 58 -1.67 -2.58 -0.48
C ASN A 58 -0.91 -3.44 0.56
N ALA A 59 0.19 -2.94 1.12
CA ALA A 59 0.93 -3.68 2.14
C ALA A 59 0.13 -3.84 3.44
N TYR A 60 -0.69 -2.86 3.79
CA TYR A 60 -1.60 -2.94 4.93
C TYR A 60 -2.70 -3.96 4.70
N PHE A 61 -3.31 -3.97 3.51
CA PHE A 61 -4.28 -5.00 3.12
C PHE A 61 -3.69 -6.40 3.28
N TRP A 62 -2.49 -6.65 2.73
CA TRP A 62 -1.86 -7.97 2.83
C TRP A 62 -1.47 -8.35 4.25
N LYS A 63 -1.13 -7.37 5.10
CA LYS A 63 -0.92 -7.64 6.52
C LYS A 63 -2.21 -8.10 7.21
N LEU A 64 -3.32 -7.41 7.00
CA LEU A 64 -4.62 -7.80 7.55
C LEU A 64 -5.06 -9.18 7.03
N ALA A 65 -4.86 -9.44 5.73
CA ALA A 65 -5.19 -10.72 5.12
C ALA A 65 -4.38 -11.87 5.72
N ASP A 66 -3.11 -11.66 6.03
CA ASP A 66 -2.23 -12.65 6.67
C ASP A 66 -2.63 -12.93 8.12
N ASP A 67 -2.89 -11.85 8.89
CA ASP A 67 -3.36 -11.94 10.27
C ASP A 67 -4.71 -12.72 10.35
N LEU A 68 -5.65 -12.38 9.47
CA LEU A 68 -6.96 -13.04 9.40
C LEU A 68 -6.86 -14.51 8.92
N ALA A 69 -6.04 -14.77 7.92
CA ALA A 69 -5.78 -16.10 7.39
C ALA A 69 -5.25 -17.04 8.47
N SER A 70 -4.34 -16.55 9.31
CA SER A 70 -3.75 -17.30 10.43
C SER A 70 -4.81 -17.72 11.45
N VAL A 71 -5.78 -16.85 11.78
CA VAL A 71 -6.87 -17.14 12.71
C VAL A 71 -7.88 -18.11 12.09
N LEU A 72 -8.24 -17.89 10.83
CA LEU A 72 -9.23 -18.72 10.13
C LEU A 72 -8.65 -20.04 9.60
N LYS A 73 -7.33 -20.25 9.67
CA LYS A 73 -6.60 -21.42 9.13
C LYS A 73 -6.85 -21.64 7.64
N ILE A 74 -6.83 -20.56 6.89
CA ILE A 74 -6.90 -20.51 5.43
C ILE A 74 -5.71 -19.75 4.86
N THR A 75 -5.58 -19.64 3.55
CA THR A 75 -4.51 -18.84 2.92
C THR A 75 -4.91 -17.38 2.82
N LYS A 76 -3.94 -16.47 2.80
CA LYS A 76 -4.20 -15.03 2.56
C LYS A 76 -4.76 -14.76 1.17
N GLU A 77 -4.43 -15.60 0.20
CA GLU A 77 -5.02 -15.57 -1.15
C GLU A 77 -6.51 -15.90 -1.11
N GLU A 78 -6.93 -16.81 -0.22
CA GLU A 78 -8.36 -17.12 -0.02
C GLU A 78 -9.08 -15.94 0.65
N VAL A 79 -8.46 -15.27 1.63
CA VAL A 79 -9.01 -14.03 2.21
C VAL A 79 -9.18 -12.96 1.13
N TYR A 80 -8.16 -12.77 0.29
CA TYR A 80 -8.20 -11.82 -0.82
C TYR A 80 -9.30 -12.15 -1.81
N LYS A 81 -9.43 -13.41 -2.19
CA LYS A 81 -10.49 -13.88 -3.09
C LYS A 81 -11.88 -13.58 -2.53
N ARG A 82 -12.10 -13.85 -1.24
CA ARG A 82 -13.36 -13.51 -0.56
C ARG A 82 -13.64 -12.01 -0.62
N ALA A 83 -12.65 -11.18 -0.29
CA ALA A 83 -12.79 -9.73 -0.35
C ALA A 83 -13.14 -9.24 -1.78
N ILE A 84 -12.46 -9.76 -2.82
CA ILE A 84 -12.76 -9.44 -4.22
C ILE A 84 -14.22 -9.83 -4.58
N TYR A 85 -14.69 -11.00 -4.17
CA TYR A 85 -16.06 -11.41 -4.47
C TYR A 85 -17.14 -10.59 -3.74
N HIS A 86 -16.85 -10.10 -2.54
CA HIS A 86 -17.83 -9.34 -1.75
C HIS A 86 -17.89 -7.86 -2.11
N VAL A 87 -16.75 -7.22 -2.30
CA VAL A 87 -16.67 -5.75 -2.43
C VAL A 87 -15.87 -5.28 -3.64
N GLY A 88 -15.29 -6.21 -4.39
CA GLY A 88 -14.44 -5.89 -5.52
C GLY A 88 -15.20 -5.34 -6.73
N LYS A 89 -14.45 -4.68 -7.60
CA LYS A 89 -14.95 -4.22 -8.89
C LYS A 89 -15.19 -5.41 -9.81
N PHE A 90 -16.37 -5.46 -10.42
CA PHE A 90 -16.70 -6.48 -11.40
C PHE A 90 -17.52 -5.92 -12.55
N GLN A 91 -17.60 -6.69 -13.62
CA GLN A 91 -18.53 -6.47 -14.72
C GLN A 91 -19.14 -7.78 -15.17
N VAL A 92 -20.28 -7.68 -15.84
CA VAL A 92 -21.01 -8.82 -16.39
C VAL A 92 -20.96 -8.77 -17.90
N LEU A 93 -20.65 -9.89 -18.53
CA LEU A 93 -20.62 -10.03 -19.99
C LEU A 93 -21.48 -11.22 -20.41
N GLU A 94 -22.15 -11.08 -21.53
CA GLU A 94 -22.92 -12.17 -22.18
C GLU A 94 -22.14 -12.70 -23.38
N ALA A 95 -21.82 -13.98 -23.38
CA ALA A 95 -21.18 -14.64 -24.51
C ALA A 95 -22.21 -15.26 -25.45
N LYS A 96 -21.82 -15.53 -26.68
CA LYS A 96 -22.71 -16.16 -27.69
C LYS A 96 -22.94 -17.66 -27.43
N THR A 97 -21.94 -18.34 -26.86
CA THR A 97 -22.01 -19.75 -26.49
C THR A 97 -21.28 -20.02 -25.18
N GLU A 98 -21.56 -21.16 -24.55
CA GLU A 98 -20.92 -21.59 -23.32
C GLU A 98 -19.41 -21.82 -23.49
N GLU A 99 -18.97 -22.35 -24.62
CA GLU A 99 -17.54 -22.57 -24.89
C GLU A 99 -16.79 -21.25 -24.97
N ILE A 100 -17.40 -20.23 -25.58
CA ILE A 100 -16.83 -18.88 -25.64
C ILE A 100 -16.76 -18.30 -24.23
N ALA A 101 -17.82 -18.45 -23.42
CA ALA A 101 -17.87 -17.98 -22.04
C ALA A 101 -16.75 -18.62 -21.20
N GLN A 102 -16.61 -19.93 -21.26
CA GLN A 102 -15.58 -20.66 -20.51
C GLN A 102 -14.15 -20.26 -20.96
N SER A 103 -13.92 -20.12 -22.26
CA SER A 103 -12.63 -19.65 -22.78
C SER A 103 -12.30 -18.26 -22.30
N PHE A 104 -13.31 -17.38 -22.21
CA PHE A 104 -13.15 -16.02 -21.71
C PHE A 104 -12.80 -16.01 -20.21
N CYS A 105 -13.50 -16.79 -19.39
CA CYS A 105 -13.20 -16.96 -17.96
C CYS A 105 -11.76 -17.40 -17.75
N ASN A 106 -11.30 -18.42 -18.47
CA ASN A 106 -9.95 -18.94 -18.35
C ASN A 106 -8.90 -17.87 -18.68
N ARG A 107 -9.09 -17.15 -19.79
CA ARG A 107 -8.19 -16.07 -20.20
C ARG A 107 -8.18 -14.92 -19.22
N TRP A 108 -9.34 -14.53 -18.66
CA TRP A 108 -9.44 -13.48 -17.69
C TRP A 108 -8.65 -13.78 -16.42
N CYS A 109 -8.74 -14.99 -15.91
CA CYS A 109 -8.00 -15.44 -14.73
C CYS A 109 -6.48 -15.46 -14.93
N MET A 110 -5.98 -15.47 -16.17
CA MET A 110 -4.55 -15.41 -16.47
C MET A 110 -3.92 -14.01 -16.30
N ASN A 111 -4.72 -12.95 -16.09
CA ASN A 111 -4.19 -11.60 -15.85
C ASN A 111 -3.47 -11.45 -14.49
N GLY A 112 -3.57 -12.43 -13.62
CA GLY A 112 -2.85 -12.46 -12.35
C GLY A 112 -3.74 -12.61 -11.12
N LEU A 113 -3.13 -12.44 -9.95
CA LEU A 113 -3.82 -12.61 -8.68
C LEU A 113 -4.95 -11.57 -8.52
N GLY A 114 -6.13 -12.06 -8.14
CA GLY A 114 -7.32 -11.23 -7.97
C GLY A 114 -8.18 -11.06 -9.23
N TRP A 115 -7.68 -11.48 -10.38
CA TRP A 115 -8.47 -11.52 -11.61
C TRP A 115 -9.25 -12.84 -11.65
N TYR A 116 -10.52 -12.80 -11.25
CA TYR A 116 -11.39 -13.96 -11.19
C TYR A 116 -12.54 -13.82 -12.17
N ALA A 117 -12.96 -14.92 -12.76
CA ALA A 117 -14.18 -14.98 -13.55
C ALA A 117 -14.87 -16.33 -13.36
N TYR A 118 -16.18 -16.33 -13.48
CA TYR A 118 -16.98 -17.55 -13.53
C TYR A 118 -18.20 -17.35 -14.39
N CYS A 119 -18.69 -18.43 -14.97
CA CYS A 119 -19.96 -18.46 -15.67
C CYS A 119 -21.09 -18.67 -14.67
N ASP A 120 -22.22 -18.01 -14.90
CA ASP A 120 -23.43 -18.23 -14.12
C ASP A 120 -23.89 -19.69 -14.21
N LYS A 121 -24.40 -20.25 -13.12
CA LYS A 121 -24.82 -21.67 -13.06
C LYS A 121 -26.12 -21.91 -13.80
N GLU A 122 -27.03 -20.93 -13.78
CA GLU A 122 -28.35 -21.04 -14.42
C GLU A 122 -28.30 -20.58 -15.88
N LYS A 123 -27.39 -19.66 -16.19
CA LYS A 123 -27.18 -19.10 -17.53
C LYS A 123 -25.70 -19.12 -17.88
N PRO A 124 -25.14 -20.26 -18.36
CA PRO A 124 -23.69 -20.45 -18.55
C PRO A 124 -23.03 -19.50 -19.56
N THR A 125 -23.81 -18.78 -20.38
CA THR A 125 -23.33 -17.72 -21.28
C THR A 125 -23.07 -16.39 -20.56
N THR A 126 -23.59 -16.20 -19.34
CA THR A 126 -23.35 -14.99 -18.54
C THR A 126 -22.08 -15.18 -17.72
N ILE A 127 -21.16 -14.21 -17.87
CA ILE A 127 -19.83 -14.23 -17.25
C ILE A 127 -19.76 -13.10 -16.21
N TYR A 128 -19.39 -13.42 -14.99
CA TYR A 128 -19.02 -12.46 -13.96
C TYR A 128 -17.50 -12.34 -13.91
N MET A 129 -16.97 -11.14 -14.16
CA MET A 129 -15.55 -10.88 -14.26
C MET A 129 -15.11 -9.87 -13.20
N TYR A 130 -14.29 -10.30 -12.26
CA TYR A 130 -13.75 -9.49 -11.18
C TYR A 130 -12.35 -9.01 -11.53
N TYR A 131 -12.08 -7.76 -11.24
CA TYR A 131 -10.77 -7.14 -11.43
C TYR A 131 -9.88 -7.36 -10.22
N GLY A 132 -8.58 -7.60 -10.45
CA GLY A 132 -7.59 -7.59 -9.40
C GLY A 132 -7.35 -6.17 -8.86
N SER A 133 -6.92 -6.06 -7.60
CA SER A 133 -6.70 -4.75 -6.95
C SER A 133 -5.59 -3.90 -7.57
N SER A 134 -4.80 -4.46 -8.48
CA SER A 134 -3.78 -3.71 -9.23
C SER A 134 -4.33 -2.57 -10.11
N VAL A 135 -5.63 -2.61 -10.43
CA VAL A 135 -6.33 -1.57 -11.22
C VAL A 135 -7.34 -0.77 -10.40
N TYR A 136 -7.28 -0.88 -9.07
CA TYR A 136 -8.20 -0.17 -8.18
C TYR A 136 -7.73 1.26 -7.91
N ASN A 137 -8.68 2.20 -7.90
CA ASN A 137 -8.48 3.52 -7.33
C ASN A 137 -8.56 3.48 -5.78
N SER A 138 -8.31 4.62 -5.12
CA SER A 138 -8.33 4.71 -3.65
C SER A 138 -9.65 4.29 -3.04
N LYS A 139 -10.80 4.65 -3.64
CA LYS A 139 -12.13 4.27 -3.14
C LYS A 139 -12.38 2.78 -3.23
N GLU A 140 -11.95 2.15 -4.33
CA GLU A 140 -12.05 0.71 -4.53
C GLU A 140 -11.13 -0.04 -3.56
N MET A 141 -9.91 0.47 -3.35
CA MET A 141 -8.95 -0.10 -2.40
C MET A 141 -9.41 0.08 -0.94
N SER A 142 -10.02 1.22 -0.59
CA SER A 142 -10.63 1.45 0.72
C SER A 142 -11.66 0.38 1.05
N ARG A 143 -12.60 0.11 0.15
CA ARG A 143 -13.63 -0.92 0.36
C ARG A 143 -13.03 -2.29 0.63
N LEU A 144 -11.95 -2.63 -0.07
CA LEU A 144 -11.24 -3.89 0.10
C LEU A 144 -10.60 -3.99 1.49
N ILE A 145 -9.93 -2.90 1.93
CA ILE A 145 -9.32 -2.81 3.26
C ILE A 145 -10.40 -2.85 4.35
N ASP A 146 -11.48 -2.09 4.19
CA ASP A 146 -12.57 -2.00 5.16
C ASP A 146 -13.22 -3.37 5.37
N PHE A 147 -13.48 -4.11 4.28
CA PHE A 147 -14.03 -5.46 4.37
C PHE A 147 -13.14 -6.40 5.21
N VAL A 148 -11.85 -6.45 4.92
CA VAL A 148 -10.94 -7.33 5.66
C VAL A 148 -10.71 -6.83 7.09
N ALA A 149 -10.66 -5.52 7.32
CA ALA A 149 -10.55 -4.94 8.65
C ALA A 149 -11.78 -5.24 9.52
N ASP A 150 -12.98 -5.22 8.94
CA ASP A 150 -14.20 -5.61 9.65
C ASP A 150 -14.17 -7.10 10.06
N GLU A 151 -13.74 -7.97 9.17
CA GLU A 151 -13.56 -9.39 9.49
C GLU A 151 -12.50 -9.59 10.59
N CYS A 152 -11.37 -8.84 10.51
CA CYS A 152 -10.33 -8.85 11.55
C CYS A 152 -10.92 -8.45 12.91
N ARG A 153 -11.69 -7.36 12.98
CA ARG A 153 -12.34 -6.88 14.21
C ARG A 153 -13.30 -7.92 14.80
N ARG A 154 -14.06 -8.62 13.97
CA ARG A 154 -14.96 -9.72 14.41
C ARG A 154 -14.19 -10.88 15.03
N GLN A 155 -12.95 -11.10 14.61
CA GLN A 155 -12.05 -12.13 15.15
C GLN A 155 -11.17 -11.62 16.31
N GLY A 156 -11.36 -10.37 16.76
CA GLY A 156 -10.54 -9.77 17.84
C GLY A 156 -9.13 -9.38 17.42
N ILE A 157 -8.88 -9.28 16.11
CA ILE A 157 -7.58 -8.83 15.58
C ILE A 157 -7.56 -7.30 15.57
N GLU A 158 -6.48 -6.72 16.14
CA GLU A 158 -6.28 -5.28 16.19
C GLU A 158 -6.06 -4.70 14.78
N THR A 159 -6.76 -3.62 14.47
CA THR A 159 -6.66 -2.90 13.20
C THR A 159 -6.17 -1.47 13.41
N ARG A 160 -5.61 -0.86 12.38
CA ARG A 160 -5.20 0.56 12.45
C ARG A 160 -6.41 1.48 12.50
N PRO A 161 -6.28 2.65 13.14
CA PRO A 161 -7.33 3.66 13.14
C PRO A 161 -7.55 4.23 11.73
N GLN A 162 -8.78 4.66 11.43
CA GLN A 162 -9.20 5.09 10.10
C GLN A 162 -8.31 6.21 9.52
N TRP A 163 -7.88 7.17 10.32
CA TRP A 163 -7.04 8.27 9.84
C TRP A 163 -5.68 7.81 9.27
N GLU A 164 -5.11 6.68 9.77
CA GLU A 164 -3.90 6.10 9.19
C GLU A 164 -4.20 5.44 7.83
N VAL A 165 -5.35 4.78 7.71
CA VAL A 165 -5.79 4.16 6.45
C VAL A 165 -6.03 5.24 5.39
N ASP A 166 -6.69 6.34 5.75
CA ASP A 166 -6.95 7.47 4.86
C ASP A 166 -5.65 8.12 4.35
N ALA A 167 -4.65 8.24 5.23
CA ALA A 167 -3.33 8.73 4.84
C ALA A 167 -2.64 7.81 3.81
N MET A 168 -2.76 6.49 3.97
CA MET A 168 -2.22 5.51 3.01
C MET A 168 -2.94 5.58 1.66
N LEU A 169 -4.26 5.77 1.66
CA LEU A 169 -5.08 5.85 0.46
C LEU A 169 -4.82 7.14 -0.33
N THR A 170 -4.55 8.24 0.36
CA THR A 170 -4.16 9.51 -0.28
C THR A 170 -2.85 9.38 -1.07
N GLU A 171 -1.92 8.53 -0.61
CA GLU A 171 -0.70 8.24 -1.35
C GLU A 171 -0.92 7.25 -2.50
N TRP A 172 -1.92 6.40 -2.41
CA TRP A 172 -2.27 5.44 -3.47
C TRP A 172 -2.60 6.14 -4.79
N ASP A 173 -3.44 7.18 -4.75
CA ASP A 173 -3.85 7.94 -5.94
C ASP A 173 -2.71 8.71 -6.62
N LYS A 174 -1.58 8.95 -5.92
CA LYS A 174 -0.41 9.63 -6.47
C LYS A 174 0.53 8.70 -7.24
N MET A 175 0.31 7.39 -7.14
CA MET A 175 1.18 6.38 -7.74
C MET A 175 0.55 5.64 -8.93
N GLY A 176 -0.74 5.83 -9.19
CA GLY A 176 -1.50 5.35 -10.36
C GLY A 176 -1.69 6.47 -11.39
#